data_a9f9002a71f2869122db1606b68ba2a4
#
_entry.id   a9f9002a71f2869122db1606b68ba2a4
#
_cell.length_a   1.000
_cell.length_b   1.000
_cell.length_c   1.000
_cell.angle_alpha   90.00
_cell.angle_beta   90.00
_cell.angle_gamma   90.00
#
_symmetry.space_group_name_H-M   'P 1'
#
loop_
_entity.id
_entity.type
_entity.pdbx_description
1 polymer ?
#
loop_
_entity_poly.entity_id
_entity_poly.type
_entity_poly.pdbx_seq_one_letter_code
_entity_poly.pdbx_strand_id
1 'polypeptide(L)'
;MKNLDKNIDGKSYANKLLKKIFPLSQEYFYKFNRKPSLAVILIGEDPASNVYVKNKIRTAEANNIKSIEIKLPTETLEEELLQKIVSLNEDVEIDGILVQLPLPNHISEQNVINTINPDKDVDGFHPVNFGKLYMGVPNFVPCTPLGCLYMLKNELKHLSGKNAVIVGRSNIVGKPMASLLLSSNCTVTLTHSKTKYLKEHCKKADILIAAVGCPEMIDDTYVNENAIVIDVGINRVADPLQNKKSMLVGDINYKKVYNIVKKITPVPGGVGPMTIACLMHNTIKAAYKNKKYNFIDILEDST
;
A
#
# COMPACT_ATOMS: atom_id res chain seq x y z
N MET A 1 7.43 -35.41 -3.77
CA MET A 1 7.00 -34.30 -2.94
C MET A 1 6.15 -33.37 -3.80
N LYS A 2 4.87 -33.12 -3.44
CA LYS A 2 4.05 -32.12 -4.15
C LYS A 2 4.77 -30.78 -4.02
N ASN A 3 5.12 -30.14 -5.13
CA ASN A 3 5.60 -28.76 -5.13
C ASN A 3 4.50 -27.91 -4.50
N LEU A 4 4.60 -27.61 -3.21
CA LEU A 4 3.74 -26.64 -2.54
C LEU A 4 3.94 -25.29 -3.24
N ASP A 5 2.86 -24.69 -3.70
CA ASP A 5 2.90 -23.37 -4.28
C ASP A 5 3.45 -22.38 -3.23
N LYS A 6 4.56 -21.73 -3.57
CA LYS A 6 5.24 -20.76 -2.71
C LYS A 6 4.71 -19.35 -2.89
N ASN A 7 3.74 -19.15 -3.79
CA ASN A 7 3.15 -17.83 -4.03
C ASN A 7 2.31 -17.35 -2.86
N ILE A 8 2.50 -16.09 -2.49
CA ILE A 8 1.57 -15.32 -1.68
C ILE A 8 0.65 -14.59 -2.66
N ASP A 9 -0.52 -15.17 -2.92
CA ASP A 9 -1.49 -14.62 -3.89
C ASP A 9 -2.21 -13.40 -3.31
N GLY A 10 -1.61 -12.22 -3.51
CA GLY A 10 -2.18 -10.95 -3.04
C GLY A 10 -3.53 -10.62 -3.66
N LYS A 11 -3.82 -11.08 -4.88
CA LYS A 11 -5.13 -10.93 -5.49
C LYS A 11 -6.21 -11.72 -4.74
N SER A 12 -5.89 -12.95 -4.33
CA SER A 12 -6.78 -13.76 -3.50
C SER A 12 -7.05 -13.10 -2.15
N TYR A 13 -5.99 -12.60 -1.48
CA TYR A 13 -6.13 -11.87 -0.21
C TYR A 13 -6.92 -10.58 -0.35
N ALA A 14 -6.68 -9.80 -1.40
CA ALA A 14 -7.46 -8.59 -1.70
C ALA A 14 -8.95 -8.90 -1.88
N ASN A 15 -9.28 -9.94 -2.64
CA ASN A 15 -10.66 -10.36 -2.83
C ASN A 15 -11.33 -10.82 -1.52
N LYS A 16 -10.60 -11.50 -0.63
CA LYS A 16 -11.11 -11.89 0.69
C LYS A 16 -11.40 -10.65 1.56
N LEU A 17 -10.50 -9.67 1.54
CA LEU A 17 -10.69 -8.42 2.28
C LEU A 17 -11.87 -7.62 1.71
N LEU A 18 -11.97 -7.46 0.39
CA LEU A 18 -13.07 -6.75 -0.26
C LEU A 18 -14.44 -7.38 0.03
N LYS A 19 -14.52 -8.71 0.12
CA LYS A 19 -15.74 -9.40 0.56
C LYS A 19 -16.16 -9.04 2.00
N LYS A 20 -15.24 -8.71 2.88
CA LYS A 20 -15.52 -8.23 4.25
C LYS A 20 -15.88 -6.74 4.26
N ILE A 21 -15.31 -5.95 3.33
CA ILE A 21 -15.52 -4.51 3.19
C ILE A 21 -16.91 -4.19 2.62
N PHE A 22 -17.37 -4.95 1.63
CA PHE A 22 -18.63 -4.68 0.95
C PHE A 22 -19.86 -4.58 1.88
N PRO A 23 -20.08 -5.49 2.84
CA PRO A 23 -21.16 -5.35 3.82
C PRO A 23 -21.10 -4.08 4.66
N LEU A 24 -19.88 -3.63 5.05
CA LEU A 24 -19.69 -2.40 5.82
C LEU A 24 -20.10 -1.16 5.03
N SER A 25 -19.80 -1.12 3.75
CA SER A 25 -20.21 -0.01 2.88
C SER A 25 -21.72 0.00 2.64
N GLN A 26 -22.36 -1.17 2.58
CA GLN A 26 -23.82 -1.29 2.49
C GLN A 26 -24.48 -0.83 3.79
N GLU A 27 -23.99 -1.28 4.96
CA GLU A 27 -24.47 -0.85 6.27
C GLU A 27 -24.39 0.69 6.40
N TYR A 28 -23.26 1.26 6.00
CA TYR A 28 -23.09 2.72 5.99
C TYR A 28 -24.16 3.40 5.11
N PHE A 29 -24.41 2.85 3.91
CA PHE A 29 -25.43 3.39 3.01
C PHE A 29 -26.83 3.36 3.64
N TYR A 30 -27.25 2.23 4.19
CA TYR A 30 -28.57 2.10 4.83
C TYR A 30 -28.70 3.03 6.04
N LYS A 31 -27.63 3.24 6.79
CA LYS A 31 -27.66 4.05 8.01
C LYS A 31 -27.67 5.55 7.75
N PHE A 32 -26.91 5.99 6.76
CA PHE A 32 -26.68 7.43 6.51
C PHE A 32 -27.29 7.92 5.21
N ASN A 33 -27.97 7.08 4.47
CA ASN A 33 -28.60 7.34 3.16
C ASN A 33 -27.62 7.96 2.14
N ARG A 34 -26.31 7.62 2.25
CA ARG A 34 -25.27 7.98 1.29
C ARG A 34 -24.16 6.94 1.26
N LYS A 35 -23.44 6.85 0.15
CA LYS A 35 -22.26 5.98 0.04
C LYS A 35 -21.04 6.66 0.68
N PRO A 36 -20.08 5.89 1.25
CA PRO A 36 -18.73 6.40 1.50
C PRO A 36 -18.16 7.01 0.21
N SER A 37 -17.41 8.09 0.32
CA SER A 37 -16.95 8.86 -0.84
C SER A 37 -15.44 9.08 -0.83
N LEU A 38 -14.80 8.79 -1.98
CA LEU A 38 -13.36 8.92 -2.22
C LEU A 38 -13.11 9.89 -3.37
N ALA A 39 -12.40 10.98 -3.10
CA ALA A 39 -11.85 11.86 -4.13
C ALA A 39 -10.46 11.37 -4.53
N VAL A 40 -10.25 11.14 -5.82
CA VAL A 40 -8.97 10.71 -6.40
C VAL A 40 -8.47 11.78 -7.36
N ILE A 41 -7.37 12.44 -7.00
CA ILE A 41 -6.74 13.48 -7.83
C ILE A 41 -5.60 12.85 -8.62
N LEU A 42 -5.59 13.07 -9.91
CA LEU A 42 -4.52 12.67 -10.85
C LEU A 42 -4.04 13.92 -11.60
N ILE A 43 -2.72 14.16 -11.58
CA ILE A 43 -2.09 15.26 -12.30
C ILE A 43 -1.25 14.68 -13.43
N GLY A 44 -1.52 15.16 -14.64
CA GLY A 44 -0.82 14.72 -15.85
C GLY A 44 -1.32 13.41 -16.43
N GLU A 45 -0.57 12.89 -17.41
CA GLU A 45 -0.99 11.79 -18.28
C GLU A 45 -0.08 10.55 -18.14
N ASP A 46 0.62 10.36 -17.01
CA ASP A 46 1.46 9.17 -16.83
C ASP A 46 0.63 7.88 -17.00
N PRO A 47 1.01 7.00 -17.96
CA PRO A 47 0.21 5.82 -18.28
C PRO A 47 0.09 4.82 -17.12
N ALA A 48 1.10 4.74 -16.23
CA ALA A 48 1.07 3.85 -15.09
C ALA A 48 0.10 4.36 -14.03
N SER A 49 0.15 5.65 -13.72
CA SER A 49 -0.76 6.34 -12.80
C SER A 49 -2.21 6.25 -13.28
N ASN A 50 -2.45 6.46 -14.57
CA ASN A 50 -3.78 6.33 -15.19
C ASN A 50 -4.38 4.92 -15.01
N VAL A 51 -3.59 3.86 -15.23
CA VAL A 51 -4.05 2.47 -15.04
C VAL A 51 -4.35 2.21 -13.54
N TYR A 52 -3.51 2.72 -12.65
CA TYR A 52 -3.68 2.52 -11.21
C TYR A 52 -4.92 3.23 -10.67
N VAL A 53 -5.15 4.49 -11.09
CA VAL A 53 -6.35 5.28 -10.75
C VAL A 53 -7.62 4.60 -11.26
N LYS A 54 -7.66 4.15 -12.52
CA LYS A 54 -8.80 3.42 -13.08
C LYS A 54 -9.14 2.16 -12.26
N ASN A 55 -8.13 1.42 -11.82
CA ASN A 55 -8.34 0.23 -10.97
C ASN A 55 -8.87 0.61 -9.58
N LYS A 56 -8.40 1.71 -8.96
CA LYS A 56 -8.91 2.23 -7.69
C LYS A 56 -10.40 2.61 -7.81
N ILE A 57 -10.75 3.37 -8.85
CA ILE A 57 -12.14 3.82 -9.13
C ILE A 57 -13.04 2.60 -9.31
N ARG A 58 -12.68 1.68 -10.22
CA ARG A 58 -13.47 0.47 -10.48
C ARG A 58 -13.68 -0.37 -9.21
N THR A 59 -12.65 -0.48 -8.37
CA THR A 59 -12.75 -1.24 -7.12
C THR A 59 -13.63 -0.52 -6.10
N ALA A 60 -13.57 0.81 -6.01
CA ALA A 60 -14.44 1.60 -5.16
C ALA A 60 -15.91 1.42 -5.53
N GLU A 61 -16.25 1.59 -6.81
CA GLU A 61 -17.60 1.43 -7.32
C GLU A 61 -18.15 0.01 -7.09
N ALA A 62 -17.33 -1.01 -7.35
CA ALA A 62 -17.69 -2.41 -7.09
C ALA A 62 -17.92 -2.72 -5.61
N ASN A 63 -17.43 -1.87 -4.69
CA ASN A 63 -17.59 -2.02 -3.26
C ASN A 63 -18.54 -0.97 -2.64
N ASN A 64 -19.45 -0.43 -3.44
CA ASN A 64 -20.47 0.56 -3.02
C ASN A 64 -19.86 1.85 -2.42
N ILE A 65 -18.67 2.25 -2.88
CA ILE A 65 -18.00 3.50 -2.53
C ILE A 65 -18.13 4.45 -3.73
N LYS A 66 -18.61 5.68 -3.50
CA LYS A 66 -18.64 6.72 -4.52
C LYS A 66 -17.21 7.19 -4.79
N SER A 67 -16.76 7.11 -6.04
CA SER A 67 -15.45 7.62 -6.43
C SER A 67 -15.60 8.87 -7.31
N ILE A 68 -14.85 9.92 -6.98
CA ILE A 68 -14.82 11.18 -7.72
C ILE A 68 -13.42 11.34 -8.29
N GLU A 69 -13.28 11.15 -9.60
CA GLU A 69 -12.02 11.37 -10.31
C GLU A 69 -11.85 12.86 -10.64
N ILE A 70 -10.72 13.43 -10.24
CA ILE A 70 -10.33 14.81 -10.54
C ILE A 70 -9.04 14.76 -11.33
N LYS A 71 -9.14 15.02 -12.64
CA LYS A 71 -7.98 15.08 -13.52
C LYS A 71 -7.55 16.52 -13.70
N LEU A 72 -6.28 16.77 -13.46
CA LEU A 72 -5.64 18.07 -13.63
C LEU A 72 -4.54 17.98 -14.69
N PRO A 73 -4.34 19.02 -15.50
CA PRO A 73 -3.24 19.09 -16.46
C PRO A 73 -1.86 18.97 -15.79
N THR A 74 -0.85 18.56 -16.55
CA THR A 74 0.55 18.46 -16.06
C THR A 74 1.06 19.83 -15.59
N GLU A 75 0.60 20.90 -16.21
CA GLU A 75 0.99 22.29 -15.97
C GLU A 75 0.29 22.94 -14.78
N THR A 76 -0.65 22.22 -14.14
CA THR A 76 -1.38 22.73 -12.96
C THR A 76 -0.39 23.26 -11.92
N LEU A 77 -0.58 24.49 -11.48
CA LEU A 77 0.25 25.10 -10.44
C LEU A 77 0.03 24.43 -9.08
N GLU A 78 1.06 24.39 -8.26
CA GLU A 78 0.96 23.84 -6.89
C GLU A 78 -0.16 24.51 -6.12
N GLU A 79 -0.25 25.85 -6.17
CA GLU A 79 -1.30 26.61 -5.47
C GLU A 79 -2.72 26.20 -5.87
N GLU A 80 -2.97 25.99 -7.15
CA GLU A 80 -4.29 25.52 -7.65
C GLU A 80 -4.64 24.13 -7.11
N LEU A 81 -3.65 23.22 -7.06
CA LEU A 81 -3.83 21.89 -6.47
C LEU A 81 -4.13 21.99 -4.97
N LEU A 82 -3.37 22.81 -4.22
CA LEU A 82 -3.57 22.99 -2.79
C LEU A 82 -4.96 23.60 -2.49
N GLN A 83 -5.39 24.60 -3.24
CA GLN A 83 -6.74 25.16 -3.13
C GLN A 83 -7.83 24.11 -3.39
N LYS A 84 -7.61 23.23 -4.39
CA LYS A 84 -8.53 22.13 -4.67
C LYS A 84 -8.61 21.14 -3.50
N ILE A 85 -7.47 20.80 -2.88
CA ILE A 85 -7.43 19.92 -1.71
C ILE A 85 -8.15 20.58 -0.52
N VAL A 86 -7.95 21.88 -0.28
CA VAL A 86 -8.64 22.61 0.77
C VAL A 86 -10.17 22.53 0.56
N SER A 87 -10.65 22.75 -0.65
CA SER A 87 -12.08 22.62 -0.95
C SER A 87 -12.65 21.22 -0.67
N LEU A 88 -11.86 20.17 -0.95
CA LEU A 88 -12.24 18.78 -0.64
C LEU A 88 -12.17 18.47 0.87
N ASN A 89 -11.26 19.10 1.60
CA ASN A 89 -11.20 18.98 3.06
C ASN A 89 -12.47 19.53 3.72
N GLU A 90 -13.02 20.62 3.19
CA GLU A 90 -14.22 21.29 3.70
C GLU A 90 -15.52 20.61 3.25
N ASP A 91 -15.49 19.86 2.15
CA ASP A 91 -16.66 19.18 1.61
C ASP A 91 -17.06 17.99 2.51
N VAL A 92 -18.23 18.12 3.16
CA VAL A 92 -18.79 17.10 4.07
C VAL A 92 -19.22 15.82 3.35
N GLU A 93 -19.37 15.86 2.03
CA GLU A 93 -19.70 14.71 1.20
C GLU A 93 -18.47 13.90 0.78
N ILE A 94 -17.25 14.38 1.04
CA ILE A 94 -16.00 13.69 0.79
C ILE A 94 -15.46 13.09 2.08
N ASP A 95 -15.31 11.77 2.12
CA ASP A 95 -14.80 11.06 3.29
C ASP A 95 -13.30 10.82 3.22
N GLY A 96 -12.77 10.55 2.03
CA GLY A 96 -11.36 10.31 1.82
C GLY A 96 -10.82 11.08 0.61
N ILE A 97 -9.56 11.50 0.72
CA ILE A 97 -8.82 12.20 -0.35
C ILE A 97 -7.57 11.40 -0.65
N LEU A 98 -7.31 11.18 -1.94
CA LEU A 98 -6.11 10.56 -2.45
C LEU A 98 -5.55 11.42 -3.58
N VAL A 99 -4.27 11.77 -3.49
CA VAL A 99 -3.51 12.38 -4.58
C VAL A 99 -2.54 11.35 -5.13
N GLN A 100 -2.72 10.99 -6.40
CA GLN A 100 -1.91 9.93 -7.01
C GLN A 100 -0.46 10.40 -7.21
N LEU A 101 0.48 9.70 -6.59
CA LEU A 101 1.92 9.89 -6.79
C LEU A 101 2.43 9.04 -7.96
N PRO A 102 3.54 9.43 -8.62
CA PRO A 102 4.31 10.67 -8.39
C PRO A 102 3.65 11.92 -8.96
N LEU A 103 4.01 13.07 -8.42
CA LEU A 103 3.59 14.38 -8.91
C LEU A 103 4.61 14.95 -9.93
N PRO A 104 4.20 15.91 -10.79
CA PRO A 104 5.14 16.70 -11.59
C PRO A 104 6.20 17.39 -10.71
N ASN A 105 7.43 17.54 -11.22
CA ASN A 105 8.58 18.03 -10.44
C ASN A 105 8.42 19.43 -9.84
N HIS A 106 7.53 20.26 -10.38
CA HIS A 106 7.26 21.62 -9.89
C HIS A 106 6.26 21.65 -8.72
N ILE A 107 5.68 20.51 -8.34
CA ILE A 107 4.73 20.39 -7.22
C ILE A 107 5.41 19.63 -6.07
N SER A 108 5.41 20.23 -4.89
CA SER A 108 5.96 19.61 -3.69
C SER A 108 5.02 18.53 -3.13
N GLU A 109 5.42 17.25 -3.19
CA GLU A 109 4.68 16.15 -2.57
C GLU A 109 4.42 16.40 -1.08
N GLN A 110 5.39 17.02 -0.38
CA GLN A 110 5.26 17.30 1.05
C GLN A 110 4.17 18.33 1.34
N ASN A 111 4.10 19.40 0.53
CA ASN A 111 3.06 20.44 0.69
C ASN A 111 1.67 19.84 0.41
N VAL A 112 1.55 19.03 -0.63
CA VAL A 112 0.32 18.34 -0.99
C VAL A 112 -0.15 17.42 0.15
N ILE A 113 0.74 16.56 0.67
CA ILE A 113 0.43 15.65 1.77
C ILE A 113 0.03 16.44 3.03
N ASN A 114 0.75 17.52 3.37
CA ASN A 114 0.47 18.33 4.54
C ASN A 114 -0.87 19.10 4.45
N THR A 115 -1.36 19.37 3.23
CA THR A 115 -2.62 20.11 3.02
C THR A 115 -3.83 19.20 3.17
N ILE A 116 -3.70 17.89 2.96
CA ILE A 116 -4.80 16.94 3.16
C ILE A 116 -5.15 16.91 4.65
N ASN A 117 -6.45 16.98 4.97
CA ASN A 117 -6.90 16.79 6.35
C ASN A 117 -6.51 15.37 6.83
N PRO A 118 -5.79 15.21 7.96
CA PRO A 118 -5.38 13.90 8.47
C PRO A 118 -6.54 12.90 8.63
N ASP A 119 -7.76 13.39 8.85
CA ASP A 119 -8.95 12.55 8.98
C ASP A 119 -9.57 12.15 7.64
N LYS A 120 -9.09 12.71 6.53
CA LYS A 120 -9.44 12.34 5.15
C LYS A 120 -8.25 11.74 4.37
N ASP A 121 -7.07 11.68 4.97
CA ASP A 121 -5.86 11.08 4.39
C ASP A 121 -5.95 9.55 4.40
N VAL A 122 -6.69 9.00 3.44
CA VAL A 122 -6.94 7.54 3.37
C VAL A 122 -5.75 6.73 2.83
N ASP A 123 -4.74 7.39 2.24
CA ASP A 123 -3.46 6.76 1.92
C ASP A 123 -2.54 6.63 3.15
N GLY A 124 -2.79 7.43 4.21
CA GLY A 124 -2.07 7.39 5.48
C GLY A 124 -0.68 8.03 5.44
N PHE A 125 -0.44 8.99 4.52
CA PHE A 125 0.89 9.60 4.33
C PHE A 125 1.11 10.87 5.15
N HIS A 126 0.03 11.46 5.69
CA HIS A 126 0.13 12.68 6.47
C HIS A 126 0.99 12.50 7.73
N PRO A 127 1.89 13.44 8.07
CA PRO A 127 2.79 13.33 9.22
C PRO A 127 2.09 13.03 10.54
N VAL A 128 0.88 13.55 10.75
CA VAL A 128 0.05 13.24 11.94
C VAL A 128 -0.33 11.76 11.98
N ASN A 129 -0.72 11.17 10.84
CA ASN A 129 -1.07 9.75 10.75
C ASN A 129 0.18 8.87 10.94
N PHE A 130 1.32 9.28 10.37
CA PHE A 130 2.60 8.63 10.58
C PHE A 130 3.03 8.67 12.05
N GLY A 131 2.91 9.82 12.71
CA GLY A 131 3.22 9.97 14.13
C GLY A 131 2.36 9.07 15.02
N LYS A 132 1.05 9.05 14.76
CA LYS A 132 0.11 8.15 15.47
C LYS A 132 0.43 6.67 15.24
N LEU A 133 0.79 6.28 14.02
CA LEU A 133 1.22 4.92 13.71
C LEU A 133 2.45 4.54 14.51
N TYR A 134 3.46 5.42 14.55
CA TYR A 134 4.70 5.16 15.29
C TYR A 134 4.48 5.07 16.81
N MET A 135 3.50 5.82 17.35
CA MET A 135 3.11 5.80 18.76
C MET A 135 2.19 4.62 19.13
N GLY A 136 1.85 3.75 18.19
CA GLY A 136 0.97 2.59 18.44
C GLY A 136 -0.52 2.92 18.57
N VAL A 137 -0.96 4.11 18.14
CA VAL A 137 -2.36 4.55 18.16
C VAL A 137 -2.80 5.01 16.75
N PRO A 138 -2.74 4.13 15.73
CA PRO A 138 -2.91 4.52 14.34
C PRO A 138 -4.31 5.05 14.06
N ASN A 139 -4.38 6.16 13.32
CA ASN A 139 -5.62 6.63 12.69
C ASN A 139 -5.80 5.95 11.34
N PHE A 140 -4.98 6.34 10.35
CA PHE A 140 -4.87 5.64 9.08
C PHE A 140 -3.45 5.10 8.92
N VAL A 141 -3.37 3.85 8.49
CA VAL A 141 -2.11 3.18 8.16
C VAL A 141 -1.90 3.26 6.66
N PRO A 142 -0.69 3.55 6.17
CA PRO A 142 -0.40 3.52 4.75
C PRO A 142 -0.84 2.22 4.09
N CYS A 143 -1.60 2.34 2.98
CA CYS A 143 -2.30 1.21 2.37
C CYS A 143 -1.39 0.05 1.97
N THR A 144 -0.22 0.34 1.41
CA THR A 144 0.74 -0.69 0.98
C THR A 144 1.34 -1.45 2.16
N PRO A 145 1.89 -0.80 3.19
CA PRO A 145 2.33 -1.48 4.42
C PRO A 145 1.24 -2.28 5.13
N LEU A 146 0.02 -1.73 5.19
CA LEU A 146 -1.13 -2.42 5.78
C LEU A 146 -1.44 -3.73 5.03
N GLY A 147 -1.44 -3.67 3.69
CA GLY A 147 -1.63 -4.85 2.85
C GLY A 147 -0.52 -5.90 3.02
N CYS A 148 0.73 -5.46 3.14
CA CYS A 148 1.86 -6.35 3.43
C CYS A 148 1.69 -7.04 4.79
N LEU A 149 1.34 -6.29 5.84
CA LEU A 149 1.09 -6.84 7.17
C LEU A 149 -0.06 -7.85 7.16
N TYR A 150 -1.17 -7.53 6.47
CA TYR A 150 -2.31 -8.44 6.33
C TYR A 150 -1.90 -9.77 5.70
N MET A 151 -1.12 -9.75 4.62
CA MET A 151 -0.63 -10.97 4.00
C MET A 151 0.29 -11.75 4.94
N LEU A 152 1.22 -11.07 5.62
CA LEU A 152 2.15 -11.71 6.57
C LEU A 152 1.41 -12.39 7.73
N LYS A 153 0.41 -11.74 8.33
CA LYS A 153 -0.41 -12.33 9.41
C LYS A 153 -1.18 -13.57 8.96
N ASN A 154 -1.57 -13.64 7.68
CA ASN A 154 -2.26 -14.80 7.12
C ASN A 154 -1.30 -15.94 6.73
N GLU A 155 -0.06 -15.65 6.37
CA GLU A 155 0.95 -16.66 6.00
C GLU A 155 1.72 -17.21 7.22
N LEU A 156 1.81 -16.43 8.29
CA LEU A 156 2.51 -16.75 9.52
C LEU A 156 1.52 -16.81 10.69
N LYS A 157 1.59 -17.89 11.47
CA LYS A 157 0.77 -18.01 12.69
C LYS A 157 1.11 -16.90 13.70
N HIS A 158 2.40 -16.57 13.81
CA HIS A 158 2.91 -15.56 14.74
C HIS A 158 4.04 -14.77 14.08
N LEU A 159 4.01 -13.46 14.24
CA LEU A 159 5.07 -12.53 13.83
C LEU A 159 6.06 -12.28 14.97
N SER A 160 5.62 -12.45 16.22
CA SER A 160 6.42 -12.20 17.41
C SER A 160 7.74 -12.98 17.38
N GLY A 161 8.83 -12.28 17.70
CA GLY A 161 10.20 -12.81 17.71
C GLY A 161 10.84 -13.02 16.36
N LYS A 162 10.14 -12.71 15.24
CA LYS A 162 10.70 -12.81 13.89
C LYS A 162 11.70 -11.69 13.61
N ASN A 163 12.76 -12.04 12.88
CA ASN A 163 13.71 -11.07 12.36
C ASN A 163 13.23 -10.54 11.01
N ALA A 164 12.81 -9.28 10.98
CA ALA A 164 12.30 -8.62 9.80
C ALA A 164 13.33 -7.64 9.23
N VAL A 165 13.69 -7.82 7.98
CA VAL A 165 14.58 -6.92 7.25
C VAL A 165 13.80 -6.20 6.17
N ILE A 166 13.89 -4.88 6.16
CA ILE A 166 13.23 -4.02 5.18
C ILE A 166 14.30 -3.34 4.34
N VAL A 167 14.27 -3.58 3.05
CA VAL A 167 15.17 -2.94 2.08
C VAL A 167 14.42 -1.77 1.44
N GLY A 168 14.80 -0.55 1.85
CA GLY A 168 14.12 0.70 1.49
C GLY A 168 13.55 1.44 2.70
N ARG A 169 13.72 2.78 2.73
CA ARG A 169 13.33 3.65 3.86
C ARG A 169 12.43 4.82 3.45
N SER A 170 11.60 4.62 2.44
CA SER A 170 10.64 5.65 2.02
C SER A 170 9.63 5.97 3.13
N ASN A 171 9.09 7.19 3.12
CA ASN A 171 8.05 7.60 4.07
C ASN A 171 6.72 6.88 3.81
N ILE A 172 6.50 6.43 2.58
CA ILE A 172 5.22 5.80 2.17
C ILE A 172 5.20 4.27 2.36
N VAL A 173 6.38 3.61 2.44
CA VAL A 173 6.45 2.14 2.59
C VAL A 173 7.43 1.72 3.68
N GLY A 174 8.73 1.99 3.52
CA GLY A 174 9.76 1.39 4.36
C GLY A 174 9.64 1.73 5.85
N LYS A 175 9.50 3.01 6.18
CA LYS A 175 9.34 3.47 7.56
C LYS A 175 8.00 3.02 8.19
N PRO A 176 6.84 3.16 7.52
CA PRO A 176 5.58 2.62 8.05
C PRO A 176 5.61 1.11 8.25
N MET A 177 6.22 0.36 7.32
CA MET A 177 6.36 -1.09 7.44
C MET A 177 7.21 -1.48 8.67
N ALA A 178 8.30 -0.73 8.93
CA ALA A 178 9.13 -0.94 10.11
C ALA A 178 8.32 -0.73 11.40
N SER A 179 7.50 0.31 11.48
CA SER A 179 6.63 0.57 12.63
C SER A 179 5.62 -0.55 12.84
N LEU A 180 4.95 -1.03 11.78
CA LEU A 180 3.97 -2.11 11.86
C LEU A 180 4.57 -3.44 12.32
N LEU A 181 5.75 -3.80 11.81
CA LEU A 181 6.43 -5.02 12.19
C LEU A 181 6.98 -4.94 13.62
N LEU A 182 7.46 -3.76 14.05
CA LEU A 182 7.86 -3.53 15.44
C LEU A 182 6.66 -3.68 16.40
N SER A 183 5.53 -3.08 16.06
CA SER A 183 4.28 -3.24 16.83
C SER A 183 3.76 -4.68 16.84
N SER A 184 4.16 -5.49 15.86
CA SER A 184 3.86 -6.94 15.80
C SER A 184 4.93 -7.78 16.51
N ASN A 185 5.76 -7.19 17.37
CA ASN A 185 6.84 -7.82 18.13
C ASN A 185 7.95 -8.45 17.27
N CYS A 186 8.19 -7.97 16.07
CA CYS A 186 9.36 -8.35 15.28
C CYS A 186 10.60 -7.58 15.75
N THR A 187 11.78 -8.18 15.61
CA THR A 187 13.05 -7.44 15.59
C THR A 187 13.25 -6.88 14.19
N VAL A 188 13.34 -5.55 14.04
CA VAL A 188 13.33 -4.89 12.74
C VAL A 188 14.68 -4.30 12.39
N THR A 189 15.18 -4.62 11.20
CA THR A 189 16.34 -3.98 10.58
C THR A 189 15.89 -3.20 9.35
N LEU A 190 15.96 -1.86 9.40
CA LEU A 190 15.64 -0.99 8.27
C LEU A 190 16.93 -0.64 7.52
N THR A 191 17.00 -1.02 6.24
CA THR A 191 18.18 -0.83 5.40
C THR A 191 17.94 0.17 4.27
N HIS A 192 19.02 0.67 3.67
CA HIS A 192 18.97 1.70 2.64
C HIS A 192 20.27 1.71 1.79
N SER A 193 20.35 2.54 0.78
CA SER A 193 21.48 2.63 -0.17
C SER A 193 22.86 2.89 0.46
N LYS A 194 22.93 3.30 1.73
CA LYS A 194 24.19 3.49 2.48
C LYS A 194 24.49 2.37 3.47
N THR A 195 23.61 1.34 3.55
CA THR A 195 23.81 0.21 4.44
C THR A 195 24.97 -0.66 3.95
N LYS A 196 25.95 -0.89 4.82
CA LYS A 196 27.05 -1.82 4.55
C LYS A 196 26.56 -3.25 4.74
N TYR A 197 27.14 -4.18 3.99
CA TYR A 197 26.85 -5.63 4.11
C TYR A 197 25.35 -5.98 3.98
N LEU A 198 24.65 -5.32 3.05
CA LEU A 198 23.21 -5.50 2.85
C LEU A 198 22.80 -6.96 2.70
N LYS A 199 23.56 -7.77 1.96
CA LYS A 199 23.29 -9.21 1.77
C LYS A 199 23.30 -9.97 3.08
N GLU A 200 24.22 -9.66 3.98
CA GLU A 200 24.33 -10.32 5.28
C GLU A 200 23.13 -10.02 6.17
N HIS A 201 22.62 -8.77 6.14
CA HIS A 201 21.38 -8.41 6.82
C HIS A 201 20.20 -9.20 6.25
N CYS A 202 20.04 -9.21 4.93
CA CYS A 202 18.92 -9.87 4.25
C CYS A 202 18.92 -11.39 4.49
N LYS A 203 20.08 -12.06 4.47
CA LYS A 203 20.20 -13.50 4.74
C LYS A 203 19.73 -13.92 6.14
N LYS A 204 19.71 -13.02 7.11
CA LYS A 204 19.24 -13.31 8.48
C LYS A 204 17.74 -13.15 8.64
N ALA A 205 17.02 -12.71 7.60
CA ALA A 205 15.61 -12.37 7.67
C ALA A 205 14.71 -13.62 7.70
N ASP A 206 13.81 -13.71 8.67
CA ASP A 206 12.61 -14.55 8.58
C ASP A 206 11.56 -13.89 7.65
N ILE A 207 11.54 -12.54 7.66
CA ILE A 207 10.66 -11.71 6.82
C ILE A 207 11.54 -10.71 6.08
N LEU A 208 11.51 -10.75 4.75
CA LEU A 208 12.21 -9.79 3.89
C LEU A 208 11.20 -8.95 3.11
N ILE A 209 11.27 -7.62 3.29
CA ILE A 209 10.44 -6.66 2.53
C ILE A 209 11.35 -5.91 1.57
N ALA A 210 11.11 -6.01 0.26
CA ALA A 210 11.83 -5.24 -0.75
C ALA A 210 10.97 -4.07 -1.23
N ALA A 211 11.46 -2.83 -1.06
CA ALA A 211 10.74 -1.60 -1.39
C ALA A 211 11.73 -0.49 -1.79
N VAL A 212 12.52 -0.73 -2.84
CA VAL A 212 13.61 0.15 -3.30
C VAL A 212 13.35 0.77 -4.67
N GLY A 213 12.40 0.23 -5.45
CA GLY A 213 12.14 0.68 -6.81
C GLY A 213 13.29 0.39 -7.79
N CYS A 214 14.06 -0.67 -7.54
CA CYS A 214 15.16 -1.10 -8.39
C CYS A 214 14.85 -2.49 -8.96
N PRO A 215 14.63 -2.62 -10.28
CA PRO A 215 14.22 -3.89 -10.90
C PRO A 215 15.17 -5.03 -10.57
N GLU A 216 14.62 -6.13 -10.02
CA GLU A 216 15.34 -7.39 -9.77
C GLU A 216 16.68 -7.27 -8.99
N MET A 217 16.82 -6.21 -8.17
CA MET A 217 18.04 -5.94 -7.39
C MET A 217 18.32 -7.05 -6.36
N ILE A 218 17.29 -7.64 -5.79
CA ILE A 218 17.39 -8.70 -4.78
C ILE A 218 17.34 -10.06 -5.48
N ASP A 219 18.45 -10.78 -5.46
CA ASP A 219 18.57 -12.12 -6.04
C ASP A 219 18.72 -13.22 -4.96
N ASP A 220 19.03 -14.43 -5.39
CA ASP A 220 19.23 -15.60 -4.54
C ASP A 220 20.35 -15.43 -3.49
N THR A 221 21.30 -14.53 -3.73
CA THR A 221 22.39 -14.26 -2.77
C THR A 221 21.97 -13.43 -1.55
N TYR A 222 20.73 -12.89 -1.55
CA TYR A 222 20.19 -12.07 -0.46
C TYR A 222 19.25 -12.83 0.48
N VAL A 223 18.80 -14.02 0.11
CA VAL A 223 17.72 -14.72 0.82
C VAL A 223 18.20 -16.01 1.48
N ASN A 224 17.39 -16.54 2.39
CA ASN A 224 17.53 -17.88 2.94
C ASN A 224 16.25 -18.70 2.73
N GLU A 225 16.34 -20.03 2.91
CA GLU A 225 15.26 -20.97 2.62
C GLU A 225 14.00 -20.83 3.49
N ASN A 226 14.14 -20.25 4.67
CA ASN A 226 13.04 -20.07 5.63
C ASN A 226 12.33 -18.73 5.47
N ALA A 227 12.88 -17.83 4.65
CA ALA A 227 12.36 -16.46 4.52
C ALA A 227 10.97 -16.44 3.87
N ILE A 228 10.11 -15.55 4.40
CA ILE A 228 8.93 -15.08 3.70
C ILE A 228 9.26 -13.72 3.10
N VAL A 229 9.04 -13.59 1.80
CA VAL A 229 9.52 -12.48 1.00
C VAL A 229 8.34 -11.70 0.44
N ILE A 230 8.28 -10.40 0.73
CA ILE A 230 7.27 -9.48 0.21
C ILE A 230 7.95 -8.49 -0.73
N ASP A 231 7.64 -8.58 -2.00
CA ASP A 231 8.11 -7.66 -3.04
C ASP A 231 7.10 -6.55 -3.26
N VAL A 232 7.45 -5.34 -2.83
CA VAL A 232 6.63 -4.14 -2.99
C VAL A 232 6.93 -3.43 -4.30
N GLY A 233 8.07 -3.74 -4.92
CA GLY A 233 8.52 -3.11 -6.16
C GLY A 233 7.53 -3.29 -7.30
N ILE A 234 7.29 -2.23 -8.06
CA ILE A 234 6.54 -2.25 -9.33
C ILE A 234 7.36 -1.46 -10.35
N ASN A 235 8.17 -2.16 -11.10
CA ASN A 235 9.07 -1.58 -12.07
C ASN A 235 8.63 -1.95 -13.49
N ARG A 236 8.62 -0.98 -14.39
CA ARG A 236 8.34 -1.21 -15.82
C ARG A 236 9.65 -1.33 -16.57
N VAL A 237 9.89 -2.49 -17.14
CA VAL A 237 11.10 -2.79 -17.92
C VAL A 237 10.72 -3.18 -19.36
N ALA A 238 11.67 -3.06 -20.30
CA ALA A 238 11.45 -3.57 -21.66
C ALA A 238 11.22 -5.09 -21.61
N ASP A 239 10.29 -5.58 -22.44
CA ASP A 239 10.08 -7.03 -22.55
C ASP A 239 11.23 -7.65 -23.36
N PRO A 240 12.06 -8.51 -22.79
CA PRO A 240 13.20 -9.11 -23.48
C PRO A 240 12.78 -10.02 -24.65
N LEU A 241 11.55 -10.54 -24.63
CA LEU A 241 11.01 -11.38 -25.70
C LEU A 241 10.28 -10.58 -26.78
N GLN A 242 10.22 -9.25 -26.67
CA GLN A 242 9.54 -8.31 -27.58
C GLN A 242 8.05 -8.63 -27.85
N ASN A 243 7.43 -9.52 -27.08
CA ASN A 243 6.01 -9.86 -27.21
C ASN A 243 5.09 -8.70 -26.76
N LYS A 244 5.61 -7.82 -25.90
CA LYS A 244 4.95 -6.60 -25.39
C LYS A 244 5.96 -5.45 -25.36
N LYS A 245 5.47 -4.20 -25.44
CA LYS A 245 6.36 -3.02 -25.32
C LYS A 245 7.08 -2.96 -23.95
N SER A 246 6.47 -3.49 -22.89
CA SER A 246 7.06 -3.54 -21.56
C SER A 246 6.40 -4.61 -20.69
N MET A 247 7.13 -5.04 -19.65
CA MET A 247 6.62 -5.95 -18.62
C MET A 247 6.82 -5.33 -17.23
N LEU A 248 6.02 -5.79 -16.26
CA LEU A 248 6.17 -5.40 -14.86
C LEU A 248 7.03 -6.44 -14.14
N VAL A 249 8.01 -5.96 -13.39
CA VAL A 249 8.85 -6.77 -12.49
C VAL A 249 8.92 -6.11 -11.13
N GLY A 250 9.23 -6.90 -10.12
CA GLY A 250 9.48 -6.40 -8.76
C GLY A 250 10.91 -5.94 -8.54
N ASP A 251 11.23 -5.65 -7.28
CA ASP A 251 12.58 -5.40 -6.80
C ASP A 251 13.37 -6.71 -6.61
N ILE A 252 12.65 -7.84 -6.61
CA ILE A 252 13.20 -9.17 -6.41
C ILE A 252 13.28 -9.91 -7.73
N ASN A 253 14.42 -10.53 -8.02
CA ASN A 253 14.54 -11.49 -9.11
C ASN A 253 13.75 -12.75 -8.78
N TYR A 254 12.46 -12.71 -9.10
CA TYR A 254 11.50 -13.75 -8.73
C TYR A 254 11.96 -15.15 -9.17
N LYS A 255 12.49 -15.29 -10.40
CA LYS A 255 12.89 -16.58 -10.97
C LYS A 255 14.03 -17.23 -10.17
N LYS A 256 15.00 -16.43 -9.69
CA LYS A 256 16.13 -16.92 -8.89
C LYS A 256 15.73 -17.25 -7.46
N VAL A 257 14.79 -16.46 -6.89
CA VAL A 257 14.45 -16.51 -5.46
C VAL A 257 13.34 -17.54 -5.16
N TYR A 258 12.38 -17.73 -6.08
CA TYR A 258 11.19 -18.57 -5.86
C TYR A 258 11.48 -19.98 -5.33
N ASN A 259 12.47 -20.66 -5.88
CA ASN A 259 12.78 -22.05 -5.50
C ASN A 259 13.49 -22.15 -4.13
N ILE A 260 14.08 -21.06 -3.65
CA ILE A 260 14.86 -21.01 -2.40
C ILE A 260 13.97 -20.74 -1.21
N VAL A 261 13.26 -19.64 -1.24
CA VAL A 261 12.50 -19.13 -0.09
C VAL A 261 11.29 -19.98 0.27
N LYS A 262 10.76 -19.78 1.48
CA LYS A 262 9.56 -20.47 1.95
C LYS A 262 8.31 -19.98 1.22
N LYS A 263 8.16 -18.66 1.09
CA LYS A 263 7.04 -18.00 0.41
C LYS A 263 7.47 -16.67 -0.21
N ILE A 264 6.81 -16.24 -1.27
CA ILE A 264 7.11 -14.98 -1.96
C ILE A 264 5.87 -14.42 -2.65
N THR A 265 5.74 -13.07 -2.66
CA THR A 265 4.72 -12.39 -3.48
C THR A 265 5.19 -12.28 -4.93
N PRO A 266 4.33 -12.59 -5.92
CA PRO A 266 4.63 -12.32 -7.34
C PRO A 266 4.42 -10.85 -7.70
N VAL A 267 5.10 -10.38 -8.74
CA VAL A 267 4.83 -9.09 -9.36
C VAL A 267 4.61 -9.30 -10.87
N PRO A 268 3.40 -8.97 -11.39
CA PRO A 268 2.21 -8.45 -10.72
C PRO A 268 1.43 -9.52 -9.92
N GLY A 269 0.47 -9.07 -9.08
CA GLY A 269 -0.48 -9.96 -8.40
C GLY A 269 -0.24 -10.16 -6.90
N GLY A 270 0.88 -9.63 -6.37
CA GLY A 270 1.19 -9.61 -4.94
C GLY A 270 0.63 -8.38 -4.23
N VAL A 271 1.49 -7.42 -3.90
CA VAL A 271 1.17 -6.27 -3.04
C VAL A 271 0.17 -5.30 -3.66
N GLY A 272 0.25 -5.03 -4.98
CA GLY A 272 -0.59 -4.02 -5.64
C GLY A 272 -2.10 -4.19 -5.41
N PRO A 273 -2.70 -5.37 -5.62
CA PRO A 273 -4.12 -5.61 -5.32
C PRO A 273 -4.49 -5.34 -3.86
N MET A 274 -3.61 -5.70 -2.92
CA MET A 274 -3.83 -5.46 -1.49
C MET A 274 -3.83 -3.97 -1.14
N THR A 275 -2.95 -3.17 -1.76
CA THR A 275 -2.94 -1.71 -1.59
C THR A 275 -4.30 -1.10 -1.91
N ILE A 276 -4.93 -1.54 -3.01
CA ILE A 276 -6.26 -1.05 -3.40
C ILE A 276 -7.34 -1.50 -2.39
N ALA A 277 -7.29 -2.76 -1.93
CA ALA A 277 -8.25 -3.24 -0.95
C ALA A 277 -8.13 -2.49 0.40
N CYS A 278 -6.91 -2.20 0.85
CA CYS A 278 -6.67 -1.40 2.06
C CYS A 278 -7.12 0.06 1.89
N LEU A 279 -7.00 0.63 0.70
CA LEU A 279 -7.56 1.95 0.41
C LEU A 279 -9.08 1.97 0.57
N MET A 280 -9.78 0.94 0.10
CA MET A 280 -11.24 0.82 0.30
C MET A 280 -11.59 0.72 1.79
N HIS A 281 -10.83 -0.07 2.54
CA HIS A 281 -10.97 -0.17 4.01
C HIS A 281 -10.79 1.21 4.68
N ASN A 282 -9.70 1.91 4.41
CA ASN A 282 -9.44 3.22 4.98
C ASN A 282 -10.51 4.24 4.60
N THR A 283 -11.05 4.19 3.37
CA THR A 283 -12.12 5.07 2.92
C THR A 283 -13.40 4.86 3.73
N ILE A 284 -13.78 3.61 3.99
CA ILE A 284 -14.95 3.31 4.82
C ILE A 284 -14.71 3.73 6.28
N LYS A 285 -13.53 3.43 6.83
CA LYS A 285 -13.13 3.88 8.18
C LYS A 285 -13.24 5.41 8.31
N ALA A 286 -12.79 6.16 7.31
CA ALA A 286 -12.92 7.61 7.25
C ALA A 286 -14.40 8.05 7.24
N ALA A 287 -15.25 7.39 6.44
CA ALA A 287 -16.66 7.70 6.36
C ALA A 287 -17.39 7.53 7.70
N TYR A 288 -17.16 6.42 8.39
CA TYR A 288 -17.72 6.19 9.73
C TYR A 288 -17.20 7.23 10.74
N LYS A 289 -15.91 7.53 10.70
CA LYS A 289 -15.28 8.52 11.56
C LYS A 289 -15.87 9.93 11.35
N ASN A 290 -16.08 10.34 10.10
CA ASN A 290 -16.68 11.63 9.76
C ASN A 290 -18.12 11.77 10.29
N LYS A 291 -18.82 10.66 10.44
CA LYS A 291 -20.15 10.61 11.08
C LYS A 291 -20.08 10.45 12.61
N LYS A 292 -18.88 10.46 13.20
CA LYS A 292 -18.64 10.21 14.65
C LYS A 292 -19.27 8.88 15.11
N TYR A 293 -19.25 7.89 14.22
CA TYR A 293 -19.82 6.57 14.48
C TYR A 293 -18.71 5.53 14.66
N ASN A 294 -18.93 4.59 15.57
CA ASN A 294 -17.94 3.55 15.86
C ASN A 294 -17.75 2.64 14.64
N PHE A 295 -16.52 2.47 14.21
CA PHE A 295 -16.12 1.57 13.14
C PHE A 295 -15.44 0.36 13.76
N ILE A 296 -15.96 -0.84 13.48
CA ILE A 296 -15.32 -2.09 13.85
C ILE A 296 -14.23 -2.37 12.83
N ASP A 297 -12.97 -2.24 13.22
CA ASP A 297 -11.84 -2.41 12.31
C ASP A 297 -11.59 -3.90 12.04
N ILE A 298 -12.01 -4.36 10.87
CA ILE A 298 -11.89 -5.77 10.44
C ILE A 298 -10.45 -6.23 10.19
N LEU A 299 -9.49 -5.33 10.25
CA LEU A 299 -8.06 -5.64 10.13
C LEU A 299 -7.36 -5.75 11.50
N GLU A 300 -7.95 -5.19 12.56
CA GLU A 300 -7.47 -5.35 13.94
C GLU A 300 -7.79 -6.74 14.49
N ASP A 301 -8.94 -7.32 14.15
CA ASP A 301 -9.35 -8.68 14.58
C ASP A 301 -8.50 -9.82 13.97
N SER A 302 -7.50 -9.50 13.19
CA SER A 302 -6.55 -10.47 12.62
C SER A 302 -5.32 -10.67 13.53
N THR A 303 -5.41 -10.25 14.79
CA THR A 303 -4.34 -10.39 15.82
C THR A 303 -4.51 -11.65 16.65
#